data_d3d5ad754aedbe95a0b5c9ec6cc0d6b5
#
_entry.id   d3d5ad754aedbe95a0b5c9ec6cc0d6b5
#
_cell.length_a   1.000
_cell.length_b   1.000
_cell.length_c   1.000
_cell.angle_alpha   90.00
_cell.angle_beta   90.00
_cell.angle_gamma   90.00
#
_symmetry.space_group_name_H-M   'P 1'
#
loop_
_entity.id
_entity.type
_entity.pdbx_description
1 polymer ?
#
loop_
_entity_poly.entity_id
_entity_poly.type
_entity_poly.pdbx_seq_one_letter_code
_entity_poly.pdbx_strand_id
1 'polypeptide(L)'
;MNKPKIALTIAGTDPTGGAGVMADLKSFHACGVYGMAAITSIVAQNTKGVQHIHNLDSHWLEEQMESVFSDELPHALKTGMIASKEMMEIIQMYLKKYDNIPYVIDPVMLAKSGDSLMDDDAKANLQNILLPYATIATPNLPEAEEITGITINDQQSIYQAGNIFINEIGSKGVVIKGGHSSDKNTAIDYLFTQDDVFTFEEPRYDTKHTHGTGCTFSAVITAELAKGKSMFDAVQKAKKFISLSIKHTPEIGLGRGPVNHFAYMKEVGLDDE
;
A
#
# COMPACT_ATOMS: atom_id res chain seq x y z
N MET A 1 -1.41 -29.87 5.96
CA MET A 1 -1.06 -28.53 5.40
C MET A 1 -0.29 -27.76 6.46
N ASN A 2 0.79 -27.06 6.07
CA ASN A 2 1.51 -26.17 6.99
C ASN A 2 0.63 -24.95 7.31
N LYS A 3 0.78 -24.37 8.52
CA LYS A 3 0.10 -23.15 8.92
C LYS A 3 0.44 -22.03 7.91
N PRO A 4 -0.56 -21.32 7.33
CA PRO A 4 -0.29 -20.27 6.36
C PRO A 4 0.46 -19.11 7.01
N LYS A 5 1.19 -18.35 6.21
CA LYS A 5 1.71 -17.04 6.65
C LYS A 5 0.55 -16.06 6.76
N ILE A 6 0.68 -15.10 7.67
CA ILE A 6 -0.39 -14.17 8.05
C ILE A 6 0.09 -12.75 7.78
N ALA A 7 -0.75 -11.94 7.15
CA ALA A 7 -0.54 -10.51 6.98
C ALA A 7 -1.71 -9.72 7.56
N LEU A 8 -1.42 -8.62 8.25
CA LEU A 8 -2.42 -7.69 8.78
C LEU A 8 -2.46 -6.41 7.95
N THR A 9 -3.65 -6.01 7.52
CA THR A 9 -3.88 -4.66 6.98
C THR A 9 -4.61 -3.79 7.99
N ILE A 10 -4.21 -2.52 8.08
CA ILE A 10 -4.81 -1.47 8.92
C ILE A 10 -5.19 -0.34 7.96
N ALA A 11 -6.47 -0.22 7.61
CA ALA A 11 -6.93 0.76 6.62
C ALA A 11 -8.45 0.97 6.65
N GLY A 12 -8.93 1.92 5.85
CA GLY A 12 -10.34 2.11 5.62
C GLY A 12 -10.97 1.05 4.71
N THR A 13 -12.31 1.00 4.71
CA THR A 13 -13.08 0.09 3.85
C THR A 13 -13.30 0.65 2.45
N ASP A 14 -13.63 -0.22 1.51
CA ASP A 14 -14.16 0.13 0.18
C ASP A 14 -15.28 -0.87 -0.18
N PRO A 15 -16.57 -0.46 -0.13
CA PRO A 15 -17.70 -1.34 -0.42
C PRO A 15 -17.72 -1.87 -1.85
N THR A 16 -16.97 -1.25 -2.78
CA THR A 16 -16.81 -1.80 -4.14
C THR A 16 -15.82 -2.97 -4.19
N GLY A 17 -15.04 -3.15 -3.13
CA GLY A 17 -14.03 -4.18 -3.03
C GLY A 17 -12.77 -3.92 -3.86
N GLY A 18 -12.61 -2.70 -4.40
CA GLY A 18 -11.50 -2.36 -5.29
C GLY A 18 -10.28 -1.78 -4.60
N ALA A 19 -10.43 -1.22 -3.41
CA ALA A 19 -9.36 -0.60 -2.62
C ALA A 19 -9.49 -0.93 -1.12
N GLY A 20 -8.70 -0.27 -0.28
CA GLY A 20 -8.72 -0.42 1.16
C GLY A 20 -8.52 -1.86 1.60
N VAL A 21 -9.01 -2.20 2.81
CA VAL A 21 -8.87 -3.55 3.38
C VAL A 21 -9.41 -4.65 2.47
N MET A 22 -10.45 -4.36 1.65
CA MET A 22 -11.03 -5.35 0.74
C MET A 22 -10.08 -5.74 -0.38
N ALA A 23 -9.37 -4.79 -0.97
CA ALA A 23 -8.34 -5.08 -1.97
C ALA A 23 -7.12 -5.75 -1.34
N ASP A 24 -6.76 -5.33 -0.12
CA ASP A 24 -5.64 -5.90 0.61
C ASP A 24 -5.86 -7.38 0.90
N LEU A 25 -7.02 -7.75 1.46
CA LEU A 25 -7.37 -9.15 1.74
C LEU A 25 -7.40 -10.02 0.48
N LYS A 26 -7.95 -9.49 -0.64
CA LYS A 26 -7.89 -10.19 -1.95
C LYS A 26 -6.46 -10.40 -2.42
N SER A 27 -5.60 -9.39 -2.27
CA SER A 27 -4.19 -9.46 -2.66
C SER A 27 -3.41 -10.46 -1.80
N PHE A 28 -3.65 -10.46 -0.48
CA PHE A 28 -3.06 -11.45 0.43
C PHE A 28 -3.46 -12.87 0.03
N HIS A 29 -4.78 -13.08 -0.20
CA HIS A 29 -5.29 -14.38 -0.64
C HIS A 29 -4.67 -14.81 -1.97
N ALA A 30 -4.65 -13.94 -2.97
CA ALA A 30 -4.02 -14.22 -4.27
C ALA A 30 -2.52 -14.54 -4.18
N CYS A 31 -1.86 -14.11 -3.11
CA CYS A 31 -0.47 -14.44 -2.80
C CYS A 31 -0.31 -15.67 -1.89
N GLY A 32 -1.39 -16.36 -1.53
CA GLY A 32 -1.37 -17.54 -0.64
C GLY A 32 -1.06 -17.18 0.83
N VAL A 33 -1.44 -15.98 1.27
CA VAL A 33 -1.25 -15.48 2.63
C VAL A 33 -2.62 -15.27 3.29
N TYR A 34 -2.76 -15.70 4.55
CA TYR A 34 -3.98 -15.46 5.33
C TYR A 34 -4.04 -13.98 5.73
N GLY A 35 -5.11 -13.30 5.32
CA GLY A 35 -5.29 -11.88 5.57
C GLY A 35 -6.12 -11.63 6.83
N MET A 36 -5.61 -10.77 7.71
CA MET A 36 -6.33 -10.14 8.81
C MET A 36 -6.51 -8.64 8.54
N ALA A 37 -7.52 -8.00 9.12
CA ALA A 37 -7.79 -6.59 8.91
C ALA A 37 -8.23 -5.89 10.19
N ALA A 38 -7.68 -4.70 10.44
CA ALA A 38 -8.18 -3.71 11.40
C ALA A 38 -8.68 -2.48 10.64
N ILE A 39 -9.89 -2.04 10.95
CA ILE A 39 -10.60 -0.98 10.22
C ILE A 39 -10.35 0.36 10.88
N THR A 40 -9.95 1.36 10.10
CA THR A 40 -9.76 2.74 10.56
C THR A 40 -10.95 3.63 10.22
N SER A 41 -11.59 3.39 9.07
CA SER A 41 -12.69 4.22 8.58
C SER A 41 -13.68 3.38 7.78
N ILE A 42 -14.95 3.70 7.89
CA ILE A 42 -16.00 3.17 7.03
C ILE A 42 -16.24 4.19 5.91
N VAL A 43 -16.00 3.79 4.68
CA VAL A 43 -16.10 4.67 3.51
C VAL A 43 -17.27 4.23 2.63
N ALA A 44 -18.19 5.15 2.36
CA ALA A 44 -19.20 4.99 1.33
C ALA A 44 -18.66 5.57 0.03
N GLN A 45 -18.27 4.70 -0.89
CA GLN A 45 -17.74 5.07 -2.20
C GLN A 45 -18.19 4.10 -3.29
N ASN A 46 -18.07 4.53 -4.53
CA ASN A 46 -18.24 3.72 -5.72
C ASN A 46 -17.23 4.13 -6.79
N THR A 47 -17.33 3.55 -7.98
CA THR A 47 -16.39 3.82 -9.08
C THR A 47 -16.41 5.28 -9.58
N LYS A 48 -17.39 6.10 -9.18
CA LYS A 48 -17.48 7.53 -9.51
C LYS A 48 -16.79 8.44 -8.50
N GLY A 49 -16.55 7.97 -7.25
CA GLY A 49 -15.88 8.74 -6.19
C GLY A 49 -16.37 8.39 -4.80
N VAL A 50 -15.84 9.13 -3.84
CA VAL A 50 -16.18 9.03 -2.41
C VAL A 50 -17.42 9.86 -2.13
N GLN A 51 -18.44 9.29 -1.48
CA GLN A 51 -19.65 9.99 -1.05
C GLN A 51 -19.57 10.41 0.41
N HIS A 52 -19.13 9.49 1.29
CA HIS A 52 -19.01 9.75 2.74
C HIS A 52 -17.87 8.96 3.34
N ILE A 53 -17.23 9.54 4.35
CA ILE A 53 -16.21 8.90 5.18
C ILE A 53 -16.67 9.03 6.65
N HIS A 54 -16.68 7.91 7.36
CA HIS A 54 -16.85 7.87 8.80
C HIS A 54 -15.59 7.28 9.43
N ASN A 55 -14.80 8.14 10.06
CA ASN A 55 -13.61 7.70 10.80
C ASN A 55 -14.07 7.06 12.11
N LEU A 56 -13.54 5.88 12.42
CA LEU A 56 -13.77 5.25 13.71
C LEU A 56 -13.01 6.01 14.81
N ASP A 57 -13.51 5.97 16.04
CA ASP A 57 -12.74 6.44 17.18
C ASP A 57 -11.49 5.58 17.35
N SER A 58 -10.37 6.20 17.72
CA SER A 58 -9.08 5.52 17.87
C SER A 58 -9.12 4.33 18.82
N HIS A 59 -9.99 4.38 19.85
CA HIS A 59 -10.24 3.27 20.75
C HIS A 59 -10.66 1.98 20.01
N TRP A 60 -11.51 2.09 18.97
CA TRP A 60 -11.90 0.89 18.19
C TRP A 60 -10.73 0.28 17.41
N LEU A 61 -9.77 1.10 16.97
CA LEU A 61 -8.55 0.58 16.37
C LEU A 61 -7.70 -0.16 17.41
N GLU A 62 -7.54 0.41 18.61
CA GLU A 62 -6.80 -0.21 19.71
C GLU A 62 -7.38 -1.57 20.08
N GLU A 63 -8.70 -1.69 20.25
CA GLU A 63 -9.40 -2.94 20.55
C GLU A 63 -9.20 -4.01 19.46
N GLN A 64 -9.24 -3.62 18.18
CA GLN A 64 -8.97 -4.53 17.07
C GLN A 64 -7.52 -5.00 17.05
N MET A 65 -6.57 -4.08 17.27
CA MET A 65 -5.15 -4.41 17.33
C MET A 65 -4.85 -5.36 18.49
N GLU A 66 -5.37 -5.07 19.70
CA GLU A 66 -5.19 -5.93 20.85
C GLU A 66 -5.78 -7.33 20.61
N SER A 67 -6.98 -7.41 20.01
CA SER A 67 -7.61 -8.69 19.69
C SER A 67 -6.76 -9.54 18.76
N VAL A 68 -6.11 -8.93 17.75
CA VAL A 68 -5.21 -9.65 16.83
C VAL A 68 -3.91 -10.05 17.53
N PHE A 69 -3.23 -9.08 18.14
CA PHE A 69 -1.87 -9.29 18.67
C PHE A 69 -1.82 -10.13 19.94
N SER A 70 -2.94 -10.24 20.69
CA SER A 70 -3.01 -11.12 21.86
C SER A 70 -3.24 -12.59 21.51
N ASP A 71 -3.73 -12.91 20.31
CA ASP A 71 -4.02 -14.27 19.85
C ASP A 71 -2.98 -14.78 18.86
N GLU A 72 -2.78 -14.07 17.74
CA GLU A 72 -1.90 -14.53 16.66
C GLU A 72 -1.11 -13.36 16.03
N LEU A 73 0.20 -13.38 16.17
CA LEU A 73 1.07 -12.35 15.59
C LEU A 73 1.11 -12.44 14.07
N PRO A 74 0.89 -11.33 13.34
CA PRO A 74 1.09 -11.30 11.90
C PRO A 74 2.59 -11.44 11.57
N HIS A 75 2.89 -12.03 10.41
CA HIS A 75 4.26 -12.15 9.89
C HIS A 75 4.71 -10.89 9.14
N ALA A 76 3.79 -10.06 8.70
CA ALA A 76 3.99 -8.70 8.19
C ALA A 76 2.70 -7.91 8.36
N LEU A 77 2.82 -6.58 8.40
CA LEU A 77 1.67 -5.70 8.46
C LEU A 77 1.79 -4.54 7.47
N LYS A 78 0.65 -3.97 7.08
CA LYS A 78 0.61 -2.73 6.30
C LYS A 78 -0.38 -1.75 6.89
N THR A 79 -0.11 -0.47 6.62
CA THR A 79 -1.10 0.58 6.75
C THR A 79 -1.46 1.18 5.39
N GLY A 80 -2.74 1.54 5.23
CA GLY A 80 -3.23 2.38 4.15
C GLY A 80 -3.74 3.71 4.71
N MET A 81 -5.01 4.04 4.45
CA MET A 81 -5.63 5.25 4.97
C MET A 81 -5.75 5.21 6.50
N ILE A 82 -5.08 6.14 7.18
CA ILE A 82 -5.15 6.36 8.63
C ILE A 82 -5.71 7.76 8.88
N ALA A 83 -6.79 7.82 9.62
CA ALA A 83 -7.60 9.04 9.72
C ALA A 83 -7.07 10.09 10.71
N SER A 84 -6.37 9.68 11.78
CA SER A 84 -5.98 10.61 12.86
C SER A 84 -4.60 10.31 13.42
N LYS A 85 -4.02 11.30 14.10
CA LYS A 85 -2.77 11.19 14.83
C LYS A 85 -2.83 10.13 15.93
N GLU A 86 -3.93 10.08 16.67
CA GLU A 86 -4.13 9.11 17.76
C GLU A 86 -4.07 7.67 17.23
N MET A 87 -4.67 7.41 16.07
CA MET A 87 -4.54 6.10 15.40
C MET A 87 -3.09 5.81 15.01
N MET A 88 -2.34 6.80 14.52
CA MET A 88 -0.93 6.63 14.19
C MET A 88 -0.08 6.31 15.44
N GLU A 89 -0.36 6.96 16.56
CA GLU A 89 0.32 6.71 17.85
C GLU A 89 0.04 5.30 18.37
N ILE A 90 -1.18 4.80 18.25
CA ILE A 90 -1.54 3.40 18.56
C ILE A 90 -0.74 2.45 17.69
N ILE A 91 -0.74 2.64 16.37
CA ILE A 91 0.04 1.79 15.45
C ILE A 91 1.53 1.83 15.80
N GLN A 92 2.08 3.01 16.10
CA GLN A 92 3.47 3.18 16.50
C GLN A 92 3.83 2.35 17.76
N MET A 93 2.93 2.28 18.75
CA MET A 93 3.16 1.45 19.94
C MET A 93 3.38 -0.02 19.58
N TYR A 94 2.56 -0.56 18.67
CA TYR A 94 2.72 -1.93 18.18
C TYR A 94 3.99 -2.11 17.36
N LEU A 95 4.34 -1.15 16.49
CA LEU A 95 5.58 -1.18 15.72
C LEU A 95 6.83 -1.17 16.60
N LYS A 96 6.81 -0.42 17.70
CA LYS A 96 7.89 -0.41 18.69
C LYS A 96 7.98 -1.72 19.50
N LYS A 97 6.84 -2.29 19.86
CA LYS A 97 6.76 -3.54 20.64
C LYS A 97 7.16 -4.77 19.82
N TYR A 98 6.90 -4.74 18.50
CA TYR A 98 7.12 -5.85 17.58
C TYR A 98 7.97 -5.41 16.37
N ASP A 99 9.15 -4.88 16.65
CA ASP A 99 10.07 -4.24 15.69
C ASP A 99 10.67 -5.19 14.64
N ASN A 100 10.54 -6.49 14.88
CA ASN A 100 10.95 -7.56 13.95
C ASN A 100 9.89 -7.90 12.90
N ILE A 101 8.65 -7.41 13.03
CA ILE A 101 7.59 -7.63 12.03
C ILE A 101 7.76 -6.63 10.87
N PRO A 102 7.96 -7.08 9.62
CA PRO A 102 8.03 -6.19 8.47
C PRO A 102 6.78 -5.31 8.35
N TYR A 103 6.99 -4.01 8.17
CA TYR A 103 5.94 -3.02 8.05
C TYR A 103 5.98 -2.30 6.70
N VAL A 104 4.87 -2.34 5.97
CA VAL A 104 4.68 -1.62 4.70
C VAL A 104 3.70 -0.46 4.91
N ILE A 105 4.09 0.74 4.48
CA ILE A 105 3.21 1.90 4.53
C ILE A 105 2.87 2.38 3.12
N ASP A 106 1.59 2.40 2.78
CA ASP A 106 1.05 3.11 1.61
C ASP A 106 0.55 4.47 2.11
N PRO A 107 1.29 5.56 1.85
CA PRO A 107 1.01 6.87 2.44
C PRO A 107 -0.11 7.57 1.68
N VAL A 108 -1.31 6.97 1.69
CA VAL A 108 -2.46 7.43 0.92
C VAL A 108 -2.94 8.77 1.45
N MET A 109 -2.73 9.85 0.69
CA MET A 109 -3.13 11.22 1.05
C MET A 109 -4.37 11.68 0.28
N LEU A 110 -4.54 11.18 -0.95
CA LEU A 110 -5.65 11.55 -1.83
C LEU A 110 -6.37 10.31 -2.35
N ALA A 111 -7.69 10.39 -2.40
CA ALA A 111 -8.49 9.42 -3.15
C ALA A 111 -8.23 9.55 -4.68
N LYS A 112 -8.53 8.51 -5.44
CA LYS A 112 -8.46 8.57 -6.92
C LYS A 112 -9.39 9.62 -7.55
N SER A 113 -10.41 10.07 -6.83
CA SER A 113 -11.31 11.16 -7.19
C SER A 113 -10.66 12.55 -6.98
N GLY A 114 -9.56 12.63 -6.23
CA GLY A 114 -8.90 13.89 -5.84
C GLY A 114 -9.33 14.41 -4.47
N ASP A 115 -10.26 13.73 -3.79
CA ASP A 115 -10.67 14.10 -2.44
C ASP A 115 -9.52 13.87 -1.45
N SER A 116 -9.27 14.84 -0.54
CA SER A 116 -8.28 14.69 0.54
C SER A 116 -8.77 13.64 1.53
N LEU A 117 -7.90 12.69 1.86
CA LEU A 117 -8.13 11.65 2.88
C LEU A 117 -7.43 11.97 4.20
N MET A 118 -6.57 13.00 4.22
CA MET A 118 -5.85 13.48 5.38
C MET A 118 -5.82 15.01 5.39
N ASP A 119 -5.85 15.60 6.56
CA ASP A 119 -5.52 17.01 6.76
C ASP A 119 -3.98 17.20 6.82
N ASP A 120 -3.53 18.46 6.85
CA ASP A 120 -2.10 18.78 6.82
C ASP A 120 -1.38 18.33 8.11
N ASP A 121 -2.07 18.35 9.26
CA ASP A 121 -1.51 17.85 10.52
C ASP A 121 -1.33 16.32 10.45
N ALA A 122 -2.29 15.59 9.87
CA ALA A 122 -2.18 14.16 9.71
C ALA A 122 -1.03 13.76 8.76
N LYS A 123 -0.78 14.53 7.68
CA LYS A 123 0.36 14.29 6.78
C LYS A 123 1.71 14.46 7.50
N ALA A 124 1.87 15.53 8.27
CA ALA A 124 3.10 15.77 9.05
C ALA A 124 3.30 14.67 10.12
N ASN A 125 2.22 14.23 10.76
CA ASN A 125 2.27 13.15 11.74
C ASN A 125 2.65 11.80 11.10
N LEU A 126 2.15 11.48 9.91
CA LEU A 126 2.52 10.27 9.19
C LEU A 126 4.04 10.21 8.94
N GLN A 127 4.63 11.32 8.50
CA GLN A 127 6.07 11.43 8.28
C GLN A 127 6.88 11.19 9.55
N ASN A 128 6.47 11.75 10.68
CA ASN A 128 7.24 11.72 11.93
C ASN A 128 6.94 10.48 12.78
N ILE A 129 5.72 9.92 12.69
CA ILE A 129 5.26 8.85 13.59
C ILE A 129 5.40 7.47 12.95
N LEU A 130 5.08 7.30 11.66
CA LEU A 130 5.00 5.98 11.03
C LEU A 130 6.12 5.68 10.03
N LEU A 131 6.49 6.63 9.18
CA LEU A 131 7.50 6.41 8.14
C LEU A 131 8.86 5.95 8.65
N PRO A 132 9.36 6.39 9.84
CA PRO A 132 10.63 5.91 10.38
C PRO A 132 10.65 4.40 10.70
N TYR A 133 9.49 3.76 10.87
CA TYR A 133 9.36 2.33 11.14
C TYR A 133 9.18 1.50 9.88
N ALA A 134 8.99 2.13 8.71
CA ALA A 134 8.69 1.43 7.48
C ALA A 134 9.84 0.51 7.05
N THR A 135 9.51 -0.77 6.85
CA THR A 135 10.38 -1.67 6.08
C THR A 135 10.36 -1.24 4.61
N ILE A 136 9.17 -0.90 4.08
CA ILE A 136 9.01 -0.30 2.76
C ILE A 136 7.89 0.72 2.81
N ALA A 137 8.16 1.95 2.39
CA ALA A 137 7.14 2.94 2.04
C ALA A 137 6.85 2.89 0.53
N THR A 138 5.58 3.14 0.13
CA THR A 138 5.18 3.03 -1.29
C THR A 138 4.50 4.30 -1.83
N PRO A 139 5.12 5.49 -1.74
CA PRO A 139 4.53 6.70 -2.27
C PRO A 139 4.46 6.70 -3.79
N ASN A 140 3.43 7.33 -4.36
CA ASN A 140 3.44 7.80 -5.74
C ASN A 140 4.22 9.13 -5.85
N LEU A 141 4.42 9.67 -7.07
CA LEU A 141 5.19 10.91 -7.24
C LEU A 141 4.60 12.09 -6.45
N PRO A 142 3.28 12.41 -6.51
CA PRO A 142 2.71 13.48 -5.69
C PRO A 142 2.86 13.26 -4.17
N GLU A 143 2.71 12.03 -3.69
CA GLU A 143 2.92 11.69 -2.28
C GLU A 143 4.39 11.85 -1.88
N ALA A 144 5.33 11.46 -2.75
CA ALA A 144 6.75 11.65 -2.51
C ALA A 144 7.13 13.14 -2.47
N GLU A 145 6.58 13.96 -3.37
CA GLU A 145 6.76 15.42 -3.36
C GLU A 145 6.26 16.04 -2.05
N GLU A 146 5.05 15.68 -1.62
CA GLU A 146 4.44 16.18 -0.38
C GLU A 146 5.27 15.81 0.86
N ILE A 147 5.74 14.56 0.95
CA ILE A 147 6.51 14.06 2.08
C ILE A 147 7.91 14.68 2.12
N THR A 148 8.57 14.81 0.97
CA THR A 148 9.97 15.25 0.91
C THR A 148 10.15 16.75 0.73
N GLY A 149 9.10 17.47 0.33
CA GLY A 149 9.18 18.89 -0.04
C GLY A 149 9.92 19.17 -1.34
N ILE A 150 10.25 18.13 -2.12
CA ILE A 150 10.96 18.25 -3.39
C ILE A 150 9.98 18.13 -4.55
N THR A 151 10.07 19.03 -5.54
CA THR A 151 9.35 18.88 -6.81
C THR A 151 10.05 17.85 -7.69
N ILE A 152 9.32 16.82 -8.12
CA ILE A 152 9.87 15.69 -8.88
C ILE A 152 9.56 15.87 -10.37
N ASN A 153 10.56 16.33 -11.15
CA ASN A 153 10.41 16.58 -12.59
C ASN A 153 11.25 15.64 -13.47
N ASP A 154 12.25 14.97 -12.89
CA ASP A 154 13.20 14.12 -13.59
C ASP A 154 13.72 12.99 -12.69
N GLN A 155 14.58 12.15 -13.25
CA GLN A 155 15.19 11.05 -12.52
C GLN A 155 16.06 11.52 -11.34
N GLN A 156 16.74 12.64 -11.48
CA GLN A 156 17.62 13.18 -10.43
C GLN A 156 16.80 13.57 -9.18
N SER A 157 15.66 14.23 -9.38
CA SER A 157 14.76 14.60 -8.29
C SER A 157 14.08 13.39 -7.64
N ILE A 158 13.82 12.30 -8.40
CA ILE A 158 13.39 11.01 -7.83
C ILE A 158 14.48 10.45 -6.90
N TYR A 159 15.75 10.50 -7.30
CA TYR A 159 16.88 10.03 -6.48
C TYR A 159 17.06 10.89 -5.23
N GLN A 160 16.87 12.20 -5.32
CA GLN A 160 16.89 13.07 -4.14
C GLN A 160 15.76 12.73 -3.15
N ALA A 161 14.54 12.56 -3.65
CA ALA A 161 13.40 12.16 -2.82
C ALA A 161 13.64 10.80 -2.15
N GLY A 162 14.14 9.80 -2.90
CA GLY A 162 14.49 8.48 -2.35
C GLY A 162 15.53 8.57 -1.23
N ASN A 163 16.56 9.39 -1.41
CA ASN A 163 17.59 9.62 -0.40
C ASN A 163 17.05 10.27 0.88
N ILE A 164 16.07 11.18 0.78
CA ILE A 164 15.41 11.77 1.97
C ILE A 164 14.66 10.69 2.74
N PHE A 165 13.89 9.81 2.07
CA PHE A 165 13.21 8.69 2.75
C PHE A 165 14.16 7.80 3.53
N ILE A 166 15.30 7.46 2.94
CA ILE A 166 16.28 6.54 3.55
C ILE A 166 17.10 7.24 4.65
N ASN A 167 17.69 8.40 4.35
CA ASN A 167 18.73 9.00 5.18
C ASN A 167 18.22 10.04 6.18
N GLU A 168 17.09 10.70 5.90
CA GLU A 168 16.55 11.74 6.78
C GLU A 168 15.31 11.25 7.53
N ILE A 169 14.36 10.59 6.87
CA ILE A 169 13.16 10.04 7.49
C ILE A 169 13.47 8.73 8.22
N GLY A 170 14.41 7.91 7.69
CA GLY A 170 14.85 6.66 8.32
C GLY A 170 14.06 5.42 7.92
N SER A 171 13.30 5.44 6.83
CA SER A 171 12.67 4.24 6.27
C SER A 171 13.74 3.25 5.79
N LYS A 172 13.57 1.94 6.01
CA LYS A 172 14.52 0.92 5.55
C LYS A 172 14.50 0.75 4.02
N GLY A 173 13.39 1.06 3.38
CA GLY A 173 13.21 1.06 1.93
C GLY A 173 12.07 1.98 1.51
N VAL A 174 12.14 2.51 0.29
CA VAL A 174 11.04 3.25 -0.32
C VAL A 174 10.89 2.87 -1.79
N VAL A 175 9.65 2.62 -2.22
CA VAL A 175 9.31 2.48 -3.64
C VAL A 175 8.62 3.75 -4.11
N ILE A 176 9.30 4.57 -4.89
CA ILE A 176 8.69 5.72 -5.55
C ILE A 176 8.04 5.23 -6.85
N LYS A 177 6.71 5.27 -6.90
CA LYS A 177 5.91 4.73 -8.01
C LYS A 177 5.84 5.73 -9.15
N GLY A 178 6.47 5.41 -10.30
CA GLY A 178 6.50 6.28 -11.49
C GLY A 178 5.26 6.23 -12.38
N GLY A 179 4.16 5.63 -11.93
CA GLY A 179 2.91 5.54 -12.68
C GLY A 179 2.29 6.88 -13.10
N HIS A 180 2.74 7.99 -12.52
CA HIS A 180 2.32 9.35 -12.86
C HIS A 180 3.36 10.10 -13.72
N SER A 181 4.42 9.42 -14.19
CA SER A 181 5.44 10.04 -15.09
C SER A 181 4.84 10.37 -16.46
N SER A 182 5.51 11.26 -17.19
CA SER A 182 5.14 11.67 -18.55
C SER A 182 5.38 10.60 -19.61
N ASP A 183 6.12 9.52 -19.30
CA ASP A 183 6.29 8.38 -20.22
C ASP A 183 4.96 7.68 -20.43
N LYS A 184 4.53 7.60 -21.69
CA LYS A 184 3.26 7.01 -22.11
C LYS A 184 3.35 5.50 -22.35
N ASN A 185 4.54 4.94 -22.47
CA ASN A 185 4.74 3.55 -22.87
C ASN A 185 5.10 2.66 -21.68
N THR A 186 5.86 3.20 -20.73
CA THR A 186 6.45 2.44 -19.63
C THR A 186 6.12 3.06 -18.27
N ALA A 187 5.76 2.22 -17.32
CA ALA A 187 5.61 2.58 -15.91
C ALA A 187 6.84 2.09 -15.15
N ILE A 188 7.66 3.03 -14.67
CA ILE A 188 8.93 2.75 -13.98
C ILE A 188 8.75 3.06 -12.49
N ASP A 189 9.11 2.11 -11.62
CA ASP A 189 9.15 2.30 -10.17
C ASP A 189 10.59 2.12 -9.67
N TYR A 190 10.98 2.88 -8.66
CA TYR A 190 12.33 2.90 -8.11
C TYR A 190 12.28 2.45 -6.65
N LEU A 191 12.95 1.34 -6.32
CA LEU A 191 13.16 0.91 -4.93
C LEU A 191 14.52 1.42 -4.47
N PHE A 192 14.50 2.26 -3.44
CA PHE A 192 15.69 2.70 -2.71
C PHE A 192 15.80 1.90 -1.42
N THR A 193 17.01 1.43 -1.13
CA THR A 193 17.41 0.83 0.14
C THR A 193 18.64 1.56 0.67
N GLN A 194 19.17 1.16 1.83
CA GLN A 194 20.40 1.75 2.35
C GLN A 194 21.59 1.59 1.40
N ASP A 195 21.67 0.44 0.70
CA ASP A 195 22.84 0.03 -0.07
C ASP A 195 22.65 0.21 -1.59
N ASP A 196 21.41 0.06 -2.09
CA ASP A 196 21.14 -0.10 -3.51
C ASP A 196 19.90 0.68 -3.98
N VAL A 197 19.86 0.95 -5.29
CA VAL A 197 18.68 1.44 -6.00
C VAL A 197 18.34 0.49 -7.13
N PHE A 198 17.11 -0.02 -7.13
CA PHE A 198 16.61 -0.94 -8.16
C PHE A 198 15.48 -0.27 -8.96
N THR A 199 15.41 -0.61 -10.25
CA THR A 199 14.38 -0.11 -11.16
C THR A 199 13.51 -1.27 -11.64
N PHE A 200 12.19 -1.08 -11.62
CA PHE A 200 11.21 -2.07 -12.09
C PHE A 200 10.34 -1.44 -13.17
N GLU A 201 10.30 -2.08 -14.32
CA GLU A 201 9.63 -1.58 -15.51
C GLU A 201 8.54 -2.54 -15.97
N GLU A 202 7.39 -2.01 -16.32
CA GLU A 202 6.28 -2.74 -16.93
C GLU A 202 5.57 -1.86 -17.97
N PRO A 203 4.91 -2.46 -18.96
CA PRO A 203 4.13 -1.69 -19.94
C PRO A 203 3.04 -0.86 -19.28
N ARG A 204 2.78 0.32 -19.83
CA ARG A 204 1.63 1.15 -19.45
C ARG A 204 0.42 0.76 -20.30
N TYR A 205 -0.71 0.56 -19.66
CA TYR A 205 -1.96 0.21 -20.32
C TYR A 205 -2.89 1.42 -20.34
N ASP A 206 -3.50 1.68 -21.51
CA ASP A 206 -4.49 2.75 -21.68
C ASP A 206 -5.84 2.28 -21.13
N THR A 207 -6.07 2.53 -19.85
CA THR A 207 -7.32 2.20 -19.17
C THR A 207 -7.63 3.20 -18.05
N LYS A 208 -8.93 3.48 -17.86
CA LYS A 208 -9.41 4.28 -16.71
C LYS A 208 -9.60 3.43 -15.44
N HIS A 209 -9.57 2.09 -15.56
CA HIS A 209 -9.87 1.14 -14.48
C HIS A 209 -8.61 0.83 -13.67
N THR A 210 -8.19 1.81 -12.84
CA THR A 210 -6.98 1.75 -12.02
C THR A 210 -7.26 1.94 -10.52
N HIS A 211 -8.54 1.79 -10.11
CA HIS A 211 -8.91 1.93 -8.70
C HIS A 211 -8.29 0.81 -7.87
N GLY A 212 -7.67 1.18 -6.75
CA GLY A 212 -7.01 0.26 -5.83
C GLY A 212 -5.61 -0.20 -6.25
N THR A 213 -5.01 0.38 -7.30
CA THR A 213 -3.64 0.05 -7.73
C THR A 213 -2.62 0.18 -6.58
N GLY A 214 -2.66 1.28 -5.81
CA GLY A 214 -1.74 1.51 -4.68
C GLY A 214 -1.94 0.48 -3.57
N CYS A 215 -3.18 0.30 -3.10
CA CYS A 215 -3.53 -0.68 -2.08
C CYS A 215 -3.08 -2.10 -2.47
N THR A 216 -3.40 -2.52 -3.70
CA THR A 216 -3.00 -3.84 -4.23
C THR A 216 -1.48 -4.00 -4.26
N PHE A 217 -0.75 -2.99 -4.75
CA PHE A 217 0.71 -3.02 -4.83
C PHE A 217 1.34 -3.18 -3.45
N SER A 218 0.98 -2.32 -2.49
CA SER A 218 1.51 -2.40 -1.11
C SER A 218 1.10 -3.69 -0.39
N ALA A 219 -0.11 -4.21 -0.65
CA ALA A 219 -0.57 -5.48 -0.08
C ALA A 219 0.23 -6.68 -0.62
N VAL A 220 0.53 -6.73 -1.92
CA VAL A 220 1.37 -7.81 -2.48
C VAL A 220 2.78 -7.76 -1.88
N ILE A 221 3.39 -6.57 -1.73
CA ILE A 221 4.68 -6.43 -1.02
C ILE A 221 4.58 -7.01 0.39
N THR A 222 3.53 -6.65 1.13
CA THR A 222 3.31 -7.13 2.50
C THR A 222 3.19 -8.65 2.55
N ALA A 223 2.44 -9.25 1.63
CA ALA A 223 2.29 -10.70 1.54
C ALA A 223 3.64 -11.40 1.27
N GLU A 224 4.46 -10.85 0.39
CA GLU A 224 5.77 -11.44 0.09
C GLU A 224 6.76 -11.29 1.26
N LEU A 225 6.76 -10.15 1.95
CA LEU A 225 7.54 -9.97 3.18
C LEU A 225 7.06 -10.92 4.29
N ALA A 226 5.75 -11.16 4.44
CA ALA A 226 5.22 -12.15 5.38
C ALA A 226 5.75 -13.57 5.12
N LYS A 227 6.05 -13.90 3.86
CA LYS A 227 6.68 -15.16 3.46
C LYS A 227 8.22 -15.17 3.62
N GLY A 228 8.82 -14.08 4.09
CA GLY A 228 10.27 -13.93 4.29
C GLY A 228 11.05 -13.63 3.01
N LYS A 229 10.40 -13.11 1.96
CA LYS A 229 11.07 -12.68 0.74
C LYS A 229 11.86 -11.38 0.97
N SER A 230 12.90 -11.16 0.14
CA SER A 230 13.64 -9.90 0.13
C SER A 230 12.77 -8.72 -0.31
N MET A 231 13.17 -7.48 -0.01
CA MET A 231 12.49 -6.27 -0.51
C MET A 231 12.45 -6.27 -2.05
N PHE A 232 13.56 -6.65 -2.70
CA PHE A 232 13.64 -6.73 -4.15
C PHE A 232 12.60 -7.71 -4.73
N ASP A 233 12.57 -8.96 -4.24
CA ASP A 233 11.63 -9.98 -4.73
C ASP A 233 10.17 -9.58 -4.47
N ALA A 234 9.89 -8.97 -3.32
CA ALA A 234 8.56 -8.52 -2.95
C ALA A 234 8.06 -7.40 -3.90
N VAL A 235 8.91 -6.42 -4.19
CA VAL A 235 8.57 -5.32 -5.12
C VAL A 235 8.48 -5.82 -6.56
N GLN A 236 9.39 -6.69 -6.98
CA GLN A 236 9.36 -7.29 -8.33
C GLN A 236 8.05 -8.04 -8.57
N LYS A 237 7.63 -8.86 -7.60
CA LYS A 237 6.34 -9.57 -7.70
C LYS A 237 5.15 -8.60 -7.69
N ALA A 238 5.16 -7.60 -6.82
CA ALA A 238 4.09 -6.60 -6.78
C ALA A 238 3.97 -5.83 -8.10
N LYS A 239 5.10 -5.48 -8.73
CA LYS A 239 5.13 -4.82 -10.03
C LYS A 239 4.49 -5.67 -11.13
N LYS A 240 4.85 -6.95 -11.21
CA LYS A 240 4.24 -7.90 -12.15
C LYS A 240 2.76 -8.12 -11.87
N PHE A 241 2.40 -8.30 -10.59
CA PHE A 241 1.02 -8.52 -10.16
C PHE A 241 0.13 -7.35 -10.61
N ILE A 242 0.55 -6.12 -10.32
CA ILE A 242 -0.27 -4.94 -10.66
C ILE A 242 -0.35 -4.69 -12.16
N SER A 243 0.71 -4.96 -12.91
CA SER A 243 0.73 -4.89 -14.37
C SER A 243 -0.33 -5.81 -14.97
N LEU A 244 -0.38 -7.07 -14.56
CA LEU A 244 -1.39 -8.04 -14.99
C LEU A 244 -2.80 -7.62 -14.55
N SER A 245 -2.94 -7.12 -13.33
CA SER A 245 -4.23 -6.69 -12.78
C SER A 245 -4.83 -5.50 -13.54
N ILE A 246 -3.99 -4.59 -14.04
CA ILE A 246 -4.40 -3.47 -14.88
C ILE A 246 -4.69 -3.95 -16.31
N LYS A 247 -3.83 -4.79 -16.88
CA LYS A 247 -4.00 -5.34 -18.24
C LYS A 247 -5.33 -6.07 -18.42
N HIS A 248 -5.77 -6.79 -17.38
CA HIS A 248 -6.97 -7.63 -17.42
C HIS A 248 -8.09 -7.08 -16.50
N THR A 249 -8.28 -5.74 -16.49
CA THR A 249 -9.31 -5.12 -15.63
C THR A 249 -10.69 -5.71 -15.91
N PRO A 250 -11.53 -5.93 -14.87
CA PRO A 250 -12.86 -6.52 -15.04
C PRO A 250 -13.91 -5.52 -15.53
N GLU A 251 -13.54 -4.24 -15.74
CA GLU A 251 -14.40 -3.16 -16.22
C GLU A 251 -15.70 -2.96 -15.40
N ILE A 252 -15.64 -3.19 -14.11
CA ILE A 252 -16.77 -3.05 -13.20
C ILE A 252 -17.07 -1.58 -12.92
N GLY A 253 -18.34 -1.20 -13.01
CA GLY A 253 -18.87 0.11 -12.65
C GLY A 253 -18.82 1.13 -13.80
N LEU A 254 -19.43 2.29 -13.57
CA LEU A 254 -19.60 3.34 -14.59
C LEU A 254 -18.44 4.36 -14.61
N GLY A 255 -17.65 4.40 -13.55
CA GLY A 255 -16.52 5.32 -13.37
C GLY A 255 -15.17 4.64 -13.54
N ARG A 256 -14.23 4.93 -12.62
CA ARG A 256 -12.93 4.28 -12.53
C ARG A 256 -13.08 2.95 -11.80
N GLY A 257 -13.17 1.85 -12.55
CA GLY A 257 -13.32 0.51 -11.99
C GLY A 257 -12.06 -0.04 -11.32
N PRO A 258 -12.20 -1.15 -10.56
CA PRO A 258 -11.09 -1.78 -9.86
C PRO A 258 -10.15 -2.53 -10.79
N VAL A 259 -8.93 -2.77 -10.30
CA VAL A 259 -7.98 -3.71 -10.90
C VAL A 259 -8.45 -5.16 -10.69
N ASN A 260 -7.94 -6.09 -11.48
CA ASN A 260 -8.30 -7.51 -11.42
C ASN A 260 -7.36 -8.32 -10.52
N HIS A 261 -7.79 -8.61 -9.30
CA HIS A 261 -6.99 -9.40 -8.36
C HIS A 261 -6.84 -10.88 -8.75
N PHE A 262 -7.70 -11.41 -9.64
CA PHE A 262 -7.61 -12.80 -10.13
C PHE A 262 -6.60 -12.96 -11.26
N ALA A 263 -6.22 -11.89 -11.96
CA ALA A 263 -5.39 -11.98 -13.16
C ALA A 263 -4.05 -12.67 -12.91
N TYR A 264 -3.40 -12.39 -11.77
CA TYR A 264 -2.14 -13.01 -11.41
C TYR A 264 -2.29 -14.51 -11.12
N MET A 265 -3.35 -14.90 -10.41
CA MET A 265 -3.60 -16.31 -10.06
C MET A 265 -3.78 -17.17 -11.32
N LYS A 266 -4.53 -16.64 -12.31
CA LYS A 266 -4.71 -17.32 -13.62
C LYS A 266 -3.41 -17.47 -14.39
N GLU A 267 -2.59 -16.42 -14.43
CA GLU A 267 -1.30 -16.44 -15.13
C GLU A 267 -0.33 -17.50 -14.56
N VAL A 268 -0.34 -17.70 -13.24
CA VAL A 268 0.55 -18.67 -12.56
C VAL A 268 -0.07 -20.04 -12.34
N GLY A 269 -1.30 -20.26 -12.87
CA GLY A 269 -1.98 -21.57 -12.79
C GLY A 269 -2.46 -21.96 -11.39
N LEU A 270 -2.76 -20.98 -10.53
CA LEU A 270 -3.28 -21.23 -9.17
C LEU A 270 -4.82 -21.39 -9.12
N ASP A 271 -5.51 -21.16 -10.24
CA ASP A 271 -6.98 -21.25 -10.34
C ASP A 271 -7.48 -22.66 -10.76
N ASP A 272 -6.58 -23.61 -11.03
CA ASP A 272 -6.92 -24.94 -11.56
C ASP A 272 -6.82 -26.08 -10.51
N GLU A 273 -6.73 -25.75 -9.19
CA GLU A 273 -6.75 -26.76 -8.10
C GLU A 273 -8.02 -26.68 -7.24
#